data_5037bf86b9fec76aa6826e53070e1559
#
_entry.id   5037bf86b9fec76aa6826e53070e1559
#
_cell.length_a   1.000
_cell.length_b   1.000
_cell.length_c   1.000
_cell.angle_alpha   90.00
_cell.angle_beta   90.00
_cell.angle_gamma   90.00
#
_symmetry.space_group_name_H-M   'P 1'
#
loop_
_entity.id
_entity.type
_entity.pdbx_description
1 polymer ?
#
loop_
_entity_poly.entity_id
_entity_poly.type
_entity_poly.pdbx_seq_one_letter_code
_entity_poly.pdbx_strand_id
1 'polypeptide(L)'
;MELKTGFGSSVSLLLAEGDKPEKRAVEELKGMMELEETVERMKVCGGFFGKPDSTFRKAVVTPDFHKGAGIPIGTVMMTEGFVIPQAMGNDINCGMRLYTTDLREDEIRSSLTSLLPEVRRIFFEGGRNIPMNGIQREAMLREGLTGLLETCGEAENKGIWGFYDRDVQERELNYTAFHGSVKADDTEGLRDFIGSPHTLSYDDQIGSIGGGNHFVEMQKVEEIYDGQTANAWGIKKGGILIMIHTGSLTIGHQSGRINQIITKSMYPRGVPHPDNGIYLLAQPGADVRDGKESAWNRFWNTTNNAADFGFANRMFLGLMMQGAVTGVLRPHEMKLLYDSPHNYIWKKEIDGQDCFIHRKGACSARGMEEMADTPFAYYGEPVMIPGSMGSSSYLLKGMGNQEALWSASHGAGRRLSRGEAIHGNDREFQAFMEHFHIVTPIDPGRNDLKGRSDILKKWGESIRSEAPYAYKDIHKVVKVHETHRMAGPVARMEPVFTVKA
;
A
#
# COMPACT_ATOMS: atom_id res chain seq x y z
N MET A 1 11.79 6.56 -21.82
CA MET A 1 13.14 7.23 -21.83
C MET A 1 14.05 6.40 -20.95
N GLU A 2 15.28 6.20 -21.34
CA GLU A 2 16.26 5.43 -20.57
C GLU A 2 17.39 6.34 -20.12
N LEU A 3 17.72 6.28 -18.82
CA LEU A 3 18.87 6.96 -18.23
C LEU A 3 19.94 5.90 -17.95
N LYS A 4 21.15 6.08 -18.49
CA LYS A 4 22.28 5.19 -18.21
C LYS A 4 23.00 5.64 -16.94
N THR A 5 23.37 4.69 -16.09
CA THR A 5 24.26 4.92 -14.97
C THR A 5 25.72 4.98 -15.47
N GLY A 6 26.62 5.51 -14.66
CA GLY A 6 28.06 5.51 -14.99
C GLY A 6 28.72 4.13 -14.96
N PHE A 7 28.01 3.10 -14.49
CA PHE A 7 28.53 1.74 -14.27
C PHE A 7 27.88 0.65 -15.14
N GLY A 8 26.99 1.03 -16.04
CA GLY A 8 26.42 0.12 -17.05
C GLY A 8 24.97 -0.30 -16.84
N SER A 9 24.39 -0.06 -15.67
CA SER A 9 22.95 -0.28 -15.46
C SER A 9 22.12 0.84 -16.09
N SER A 10 20.85 0.56 -16.34
CA SER A 10 19.93 1.54 -16.90
C SER A 10 18.70 1.71 -16.01
N VAL A 11 18.15 2.92 -16.02
CA VAL A 11 16.88 3.24 -15.42
C VAL A 11 15.87 3.57 -16.51
N SER A 12 14.83 2.75 -16.64
CA SER A 12 13.74 2.98 -17.60
C SER A 12 12.69 3.90 -16.98
N LEU A 13 12.41 5.05 -17.63
CA LEU A 13 11.35 5.95 -17.21
C LEU A 13 10.12 5.72 -18.10
N LEU A 14 9.05 5.20 -17.50
CA LEU A 14 7.77 4.95 -18.15
C LEU A 14 6.83 6.11 -17.84
N LEU A 15 7.01 7.25 -18.50
CA LEU A 15 6.27 8.48 -18.27
C LEU A 15 5.38 8.80 -19.47
N ALA A 16 4.33 9.60 -19.25
CA ALA A 16 3.50 10.10 -20.34
C ALA A 16 4.31 11.00 -21.29
N GLU A 17 3.98 10.96 -22.58
CA GLU A 17 4.63 11.81 -23.56
C GLU A 17 4.41 13.29 -23.21
N GLY A 18 5.50 14.04 -23.16
CA GLY A 18 5.49 15.45 -22.79
C GLY A 18 5.44 15.74 -21.28
N ASP A 19 5.33 14.73 -20.42
CA ASP A 19 5.44 14.94 -18.97
C ASP A 19 6.87 15.37 -18.60
N LYS A 20 6.93 16.45 -17.80
CA LYS A 20 8.19 16.92 -17.22
C LYS A 20 8.24 16.44 -15.77
N PRO A 21 9.14 15.49 -15.45
CA PRO A 21 9.26 15.01 -14.09
C PRO A 21 9.69 16.16 -13.15
N GLU A 22 9.22 16.10 -11.90
CA GLU A 22 9.60 17.04 -10.84
C GLU A 22 11.13 17.03 -10.65
N LYS A 23 11.76 18.21 -10.63
CA LYS A 23 13.23 18.34 -10.49
C LYS A 23 13.78 17.60 -9.27
N ARG A 24 13.09 17.72 -8.11
CA ARG A 24 13.52 17.05 -6.87
C ARG A 24 13.40 15.52 -6.96
N ALA A 25 12.40 15.01 -7.66
CA ALA A 25 12.29 13.58 -7.91
C ALA A 25 13.43 13.07 -8.81
N VAL A 26 13.83 13.87 -9.80
CA VAL A 26 15.00 13.56 -10.67
C VAL A 26 16.30 13.61 -9.87
N GLU A 27 16.45 14.56 -8.94
CA GLU A 27 17.62 14.63 -8.03
C GLU A 27 17.69 13.38 -7.13
N GLU A 28 16.57 12.97 -6.52
CA GLU A 28 16.50 11.73 -5.75
C GLU A 28 16.82 10.50 -6.62
N LEU A 29 16.34 10.47 -7.87
CA LEU A 29 16.62 9.39 -8.81
C LEU A 29 18.13 9.31 -9.13
N LYS A 30 18.77 10.44 -9.35
CA LYS A 30 20.23 10.49 -9.58
C LYS A 30 21.01 9.98 -8.36
N GLY A 31 20.64 10.44 -7.14
CA GLY A 31 21.24 9.93 -5.90
C GLY A 31 21.01 8.42 -5.72
N MET A 32 19.86 7.90 -6.11
CA MET A 32 19.58 6.46 -6.12
C MET A 32 20.52 5.72 -7.12
N MET A 33 20.80 6.30 -8.28
CA MET A 33 21.69 5.68 -9.28
C MET A 33 23.14 5.52 -8.78
N GLU A 34 23.58 6.30 -7.79
CA GLU A 34 24.88 6.14 -7.11
C GLU A 34 24.96 4.84 -6.28
N LEU A 35 23.84 4.13 -6.08
CA LEU A 35 23.82 2.81 -5.44
C LEU A 35 24.71 1.80 -6.15
N GLU A 36 24.83 1.89 -7.46
CA GLU A 36 25.67 0.98 -8.23
C GLU A 36 27.16 1.17 -7.87
N GLU A 37 27.62 2.41 -7.74
CA GLU A 37 28.97 2.72 -7.22
C GLU A 37 29.15 2.17 -5.81
N THR A 38 28.13 2.30 -4.95
CA THR A 38 28.16 1.73 -3.60
C THR A 38 28.31 0.24 -3.63
N VAL A 39 27.59 -0.48 -4.52
CA VAL A 39 27.70 -1.93 -4.69
C VAL A 39 29.13 -2.33 -5.10
N GLU A 40 29.71 -1.67 -6.11
CA GLU A 40 31.07 -1.97 -6.57
C GLU A 40 32.12 -1.68 -5.47
N ARG A 41 31.98 -0.59 -4.75
CA ARG A 41 32.82 -0.27 -3.58
C ARG A 41 32.72 -1.35 -2.49
N MET A 42 31.53 -1.88 -2.24
CA MET A 42 31.30 -2.94 -1.23
C MET A 42 31.84 -4.30 -1.67
N LYS A 43 31.90 -4.60 -2.95
CA LYS A 43 32.55 -5.83 -3.47
C LYS A 43 34.04 -5.88 -3.14
N VAL A 44 34.72 -4.74 -3.16
CA VAL A 44 36.14 -4.63 -2.80
C VAL A 44 36.35 -4.81 -1.29
N CYS A 45 35.36 -4.51 -0.48
CA CYS A 45 35.37 -4.79 0.96
C CYS A 45 35.14 -6.29 1.18
N GLY A 46 36.20 -7.07 1.19
CA GLY A 46 36.12 -8.53 1.30
C GLY A 46 35.14 -9.02 2.37
N GLY A 47 34.23 -9.90 1.97
CA GLY A 47 33.26 -10.53 2.85
C GLY A 47 32.02 -9.68 3.21
N PHE A 48 31.75 -8.53 2.58
CA PHE A 48 30.49 -7.82 2.78
C PHE A 48 29.31 -8.59 2.19
N PHE A 49 29.40 -8.93 0.90
CA PHE A 49 28.41 -9.76 0.24
C PHE A 49 28.66 -11.25 0.51
N GLY A 50 27.61 -11.99 0.83
CA GLY A 50 27.65 -13.43 0.96
C GLY A 50 27.72 -14.17 -0.40
N LYS A 51 27.35 -13.46 -1.50
CA LYS A 51 27.45 -13.94 -2.88
C LYS A 51 28.38 -13.02 -3.67
N PRO A 52 29.41 -13.54 -4.35
CA PRO A 52 30.36 -12.71 -5.14
C PRO A 52 29.67 -11.92 -6.27
N ASP A 53 28.64 -12.50 -6.87
CA ASP A 53 27.91 -11.92 -8.02
C ASP A 53 26.77 -10.98 -7.62
N SER A 54 26.75 -10.51 -6.34
CA SER A 54 25.75 -9.55 -5.88
C SER A 54 25.74 -8.31 -6.77
N THR A 55 24.56 -7.91 -7.26
CA THR A 55 24.46 -6.83 -8.25
C THR A 55 23.13 -6.09 -8.17
N PHE A 56 23.17 -4.83 -8.59
CA PHE A 56 21.99 -4.05 -8.94
C PHE A 56 21.66 -4.35 -10.42
N ARG A 57 20.55 -5.02 -10.66
CA ARG A 57 20.18 -5.50 -11.99
C ARG A 57 19.54 -4.42 -12.86
N LYS A 58 18.49 -3.78 -12.34
CA LYS A 58 17.65 -2.86 -13.11
C LYS A 58 16.81 -1.98 -12.19
N ALA A 59 16.48 -0.78 -12.65
CA ALA A 59 15.41 0.03 -12.06
C ALA A 59 14.43 0.51 -13.14
N VAL A 60 13.18 0.68 -12.71
CA VAL A 60 12.10 1.21 -13.53
C VAL A 60 11.34 2.26 -12.72
N VAL A 61 10.91 3.31 -13.38
CA VAL A 61 10.10 4.37 -12.82
C VAL A 61 8.73 4.35 -13.48
N THR A 62 7.69 4.21 -12.68
CA THR A 62 6.29 4.14 -13.11
C THR A 62 5.70 5.54 -13.40
N PRO A 63 4.57 5.63 -14.13
CA PRO A 63 4.00 6.92 -14.55
C PRO A 63 3.64 7.89 -13.43
N ASP A 64 3.34 7.41 -12.24
CA ASP A 64 3.05 8.21 -11.04
C ASP A 64 4.29 8.76 -10.32
N PHE A 65 5.47 8.59 -10.90
CA PHE A 65 6.74 9.07 -10.38
C PHE A 65 6.67 10.49 -9.81
N HIS A 66 7.08 10.63 -8.56
CA HIS A 66 7.19 11.90 -7.86
C HIS A 66 8.19 11.82 -6.69
N LYS A 67 8.46 12.96 -6.06
CA LYS A 67 9.39 13.06 -4.93
C LYS A 67 9.01 12.10 -3.80
N GLY A 68 10.01 11.38 -3.28
CA GLY A 68 9.94 10.50 -2.13
C GLY A 68 10.74 11.03 -0.94
N ALA A 69 11.45 10.12 -0.28
CA ALA A 69 12.42 10.41 0.77
C ALA A 69 13.69 9.60 0.48
N GLY A 70 14.63 10.19 -0.23
CA GLY A 70 15.88 9.59 -0.70
C GLY A 70 15.74 8.69 -1.93
N ILE A 71 14.67 7.94 -2.05
CA ILE A 71 14.28 7.17 -3.23
C ILE A 71 12.91 7.68 -3.68
N PRO A 72 12.71 8.04 -4.95
CA PRO A 72 11.43 8.53 -5.44
C PRO A 72 10.31 7.51 -5.29
N ILE A 73 9.07 8.00 -5.18
CA ILE A 73 7.87 7.16 -5.24
C ILE A 73 7.58 6.81 -6.71
N GLY A 74 7.06 5.62 -6.97
CA GLY A 74 6.93 5.06 -8.31
C GLY A 74 8.22 4.38 -8.79
N THR A 75 9.12 4.02 -7.87
CA THR A 75 10.38 3.32 -8.21
C THR A 75 10.26 1.82 -7.95
N VAL A 76 10.69 1.04 -8.91
CA VAL A 76 10.86 -0.41 -8.81
C VAL A 76 12.31 -0.74 -9.07
N MET A 77 12.93 -1.54 -8.20
CA MET A 77 14.33 -1.94 -8.34
C MET A 77 14.49 -3.44 -8.20
N MET A 78 15.36 -4.02 -8.99
CA MET A 78 15.74 -5.43 -8.90
C MET A 78 17.20 -5.56 -8.50
N THR A 79 17.45 -6.30 -7.42
CA THR A 79 18.78 -6.59 -6.90
C THR A 79 18.98 -8.09 -6.73
N GLU A 80 20.22 -8.51 -6.65
CA GLU A 80 20.64 -9.87 -6.37
C GLU A 80 21.70 -9.88 -5.28
N GLY A 81 21.53 -10.76 -4.28
CA GLY A 81 22.45 -10.91 -3.16
C GLY A 81 22.36 -9.84 -2.06
N PHE A 82 21.45 -8.89 -2.16
CA PHE A 82 21.19 -7.88 -1.11
C PHE A 82 19.81 -7.25 -1.25
N VAL A 83 19.36 -6.59 -0.19
CA VAL A 83 18.16 -5.75 -0.20
C VAL A 83 18.49 -4.30 0.18
N ILE A 84 17.59 -3.40 -0.17
CA ILE A 84 17.66 -1.95 0.13
C ILE A 84 16.43 -1.58 0.95
N PRO A 85 16.52 -1.52 2.29
CA PRO A 85 15.36 -1.26 3.14
C PRO A 85 14.60 0.03 2.82
N GLN A 86 15.30 1.10 2.42
CA GLN A 86 14.67 2.37 2.05
C GLN A 86 13.85 2.29 0.75
N ALA A 87 14.08 1.26 -0.07
CA ALA A 87 13.40 1.09 -1.36
C ALA A 87 12.00 0.49 -1.26
N MET A 88 11.48 0.21 -0.06
CA MET A 88 10.08 -0.16 0.16
C MET A 88 9.28 0.91 0.91
N GLY A 89 9.92 2.05 1.27
CA GLY A 89 9.27 3.11 2.06
C GLY A 89 9.14 2.77 3.55
N ASN A 90 8.62 3.72 4.34
CA ASN A 90 8.44 3.56 5.78
C ASN A 90 7.09 2.93 6.15
N ASP A 91 6.07 3.09 5.31
CA ASP A 91 4.79 2.42 5.47
C ASP A 91 4.83 1.07 4.74
N ILE A 92 5.45 0.10 5.42
CA ILE A 92 5.63 -1.27 4.91
C ILE A 92 4.25 -1.90 4.68
N ASN A 93 4.07 -2.56 3.55
CA ASN A 93 2.78 -3.08 3.09
C ASN A 93 1.67 -2.00 3.08
N CYS A 94 2.02 -0.71 2.80
CA CYS A 94 1.00 0.17 2.25
C CYS A 94 0.48 -0.48 0.96
N GLY A 95 -0.83 -0.60 0.84
CA GLY A 95 -1.44 -1.40 -0.21
C GLY A 95 -2.92 -1.08 -0.41
N MET A 96 -3.50 -1.79 -1.35
CA MET A 96 -4.89 -1.62 -1.75
C MET A 96 -5.67 -2.91 -1.49
N ARG A 97 -6.88 -2.77 -0.93
CA ARG A 97 -7.86 -3.84 -0.80
C ARG A 97 -9.18 -3.41 -1.44
N LEU A 98 -9.73 -4.22 -2.34
CA LEU A 98 -10.94 -3.91 -3.09
C LEU A 98 -11.98 -5.00 -2.90
N TYR A 99 -13.16 -4.58 -2.47
CA TYR A 99 -14.33 -5.45 -2.38
C TYR A 99 -15.37 -5.13 -3.45
N THR A 100 -16.00 -6.14 -3.98
CA THR A 100 -17.26 -6.04 -4.72
C THR A 100 -18.43 -6.21 -3.77
N THR A 101 -19.59 -5.60 -4.09
CA THR A 101 -20.81 -5.73 -3.29
C THR A 101 -22.01 -6.04 -4.18
N ASP A 102 -23.13 -6.46 -3.56
CA ASP A 102 -24.43 -6.56 -4.20
C ASP A 102 -25.28 -5.28 -4.08
N LEU A 103 -24.66 -4.19 -3.57
CA LEU A 103 -25.28 -2.89 -3.41
C LEU A 103 -25.35 -2.12 -4.76
N ARG A 104 -26.34 -1.24 -4.85
CA ARG A 104 -26.56 -0.35 -6.01
C ARG A 104 -26.41 1.10 -5.62
N GLU A 105 -26.08 1.93 -6.61
CA GLU A 105 -25.89 3.37 -6.41
C GLU A 105 -27.12 4.05 -5.80
N ASP A 106 -28.33 3.70 -6.28
CA ASP A 106 -29.59 4.29 -5.80
C ASP A 106 -29.86 3.99 -4.32
N GLU A 107 -29.55 2.77 -3.85
CA GLU A 107 -29.64 2.39 -2.44
C GLU A 107 -28.71 3.26 -1.58
N ILE A 108 -27.48 3.45 -2.02
CA ILE A 108 -26.49 4.25 -1.28
C ILE A 108 -26.86 5.72 -1.28
N ARG A 109 -27.16 6.31 -2.45
CA ARG A 109 -27.47 7.74 -2.55
C ARG A 109 -28.69 8.15 -1.72
N SER A 110 -29.73 7.31 -1.70
CA SER A 110 -30.94 7.56 -0.91
C SER A 110 -30.67 7.49 0.62
N SER A 111 -29.63 6.80 1.02
CA SER A 111 -29.30 6.54 2.42
C SER A 111 -28.12 7.38 2.96
N LEU A 112 -27.50 8.24 2.15
CA LEU A 112 -26.30 9.00 2.54
C LEU A 112 -26.51 9.81 3.83
N THR A 113 -27.68 10.39 4.05
CA THR A 113 -28.00 11.20 5.25
C THR A 113 -27.87 10.40 6.55
N SER A 114 -28.16 9.10 6.53
CA SER A 114 -27.99 8.20 7.69
C SER A 114 -26.69 7.42 7.65
N LEU A 115 -26.17 7.11 6.45
CA LEU A 115 -24.97 6.31 6.30
C LEU A 115 -23.70 7.08 6.70
N LEU A 116 -23.55 8.35 6.30
CA LEU A 116 -22.33 9.10 6.61
C LEU A 116 -22.10 9.31 8.11
N PRO A 117 -23.13 9.66 8.93
CA PRO A 117 -22.98 9.67 10.39
C PRO A 117 -22.62 8.31 10.99
N GLU A 118 -23.21 7.22 10.50
CA GLU A 118 -22.90 5.88 11.01
C GLU A 118 -21.46 5.45 10.66
N VAL A 119 -20.99 5.75 9.43
CA VAL A 119 -19.58 5.58 9.05
C VAL A 119 -18.69 6.38 9.99
N ARG A 120 -19.00 7.66 10.26
CA ARG A 120 -18.21 8.47 11.20
C ARG A 120 -18.19 7.86 12.60
N ARG A 121 -19.33 7.40 13.09
CA ARG A 121 -19.45 6.76 14.41
C ARG A 121 -18.54 5.54 14.52
N ILE A 122 -18.53 4.66 13.50
CA ILE A 122 -17.71 3.44 13.50
C ILE A 122 -16.22 3.76 13.37
N PHE A 123 -15.86 4.66 12.47
CA PHE A 123 -14.44 4.92 12.18
C PHE A 123 -13.78 5.84 13.21
N PHE A 124 -14.51 6.80 13.81
CA PHE A 124 -13.89 7.88 14.57
C PHE A 124 -14.52 8.17 15.94
N GLU A 125 -15.74 7.71 16.22
CA GLU A 125 -16.49 8.10 17.42
C GLU A 125 -16.74 6.91 18.38
N GLY A 126 -15.78 5.98 18.47
CA GLY A 126 -15.82 4.85 19.41
C GLY A 126 -16.48 3.58 18.90
N GLY A 127 -17.02 3.58 17.67
CA GLY A 127 -17.59 2.38 17.06
C GLY A 127 -16.57 1.36 16.57
N ARG A 128 -15.29 1.75 16.46
CA ARG A 128 -14.16 0.86 16.17
C ARG A 128 -13.85 -0.02 17.39
N ASN A 129 -14.65 -1.04 17.58
CA ASN A 129 -14.55 -1.97 18.69
C ASN A 129 -13.91 -3.27 18.18
N ILE A 130 -12.57 -3.35 18.26
CA ILE A 130 -11.75 -4.48 17.80
C ILE A 130 -10.86 -4.96 18.96
N PRO A 131 -11.43 -5.55 20.03
CA PRO A 131 -10.62 -6.07 21.13
C PRO A 131 -9.89 -7.32 20.67
N MET A 132 -8.62 -7.44 21.09
CA MET A 132 -7.76 -8.62 20.84
C MET A 132 -6.95 -8.91 22.09
N ASN A 133 -6.66 -10.19 22.33
CA ASN A 133 -5.67 -10.60 23.32
C ASN A 133 -4.26 -10.67 22.70
N GLY A 134 -3.24 -10.91 23.54
CA GLY A 134 -1.84 -10.99 23.09
C GLY A 134 -1.58 -12.17 22.15
N ILE A 135 -2.28 -13.30 22.31
CA ILE A 135 -2.15 -14.46 21.40
C ILE A 135 -2.58 -14.08 19.98
N GLN A 136 -3.73 -13.43 19.84
CA GLN A 136 -4.23 -12.98 18.54
C GLN A 136 -3.31 -11.95 17.89
N ARG A 137 -2.79 -10.98 18.67
CA ARG A 137 -1.88 -9.97 18.17
C ARG A 137 -0.53 -10.54 17.75
N GLU A 138 0.02 -11.47 18.52
CA GLU A 138 1.26 -12.15 18.16
C GLU A 138 1.08 -13.00 16.91
N ALA A 139 0.00 -13.79 16.81
CA ALA A 139 -0.32 -14.58 15.63
C ALA A 139 -0.49 -13.71 14.38
N MET A 140 -1.20 -12.58 14.51
CA MET A 140 -1.34 -11.60 13.43
C MET A 140 0.01 -11.04 12.97
N LEU A 141 0.92 -10.70 13.88
CA LEU A 141 2.24 -10.16 13.52
C LEU A 141 3.17 -11.21 12.90
N ARG A 142 3.00 -12.48 13.23
CA ARG A 142 3.86 -13.57 12.75
C ARG A 142 3.34 -14.26 11.49
N GLU A 143 2.03 -14.30 11.33
CA GLU A 143 1.37 -15.10 10.28
C GLU A 143 0.20 -14.38 9.61
N GLY A 144 0.07 -13.08 9.81
CA GLY A 144 -0.90 -12.24 9.12
C GLY A 144 -2.35 -12.71 9.29
N LEU A 145 -3.08 -12.75 8.18
CA LEU A 145 -4.49 -13.20 8.17
C LEU A 145 -4.63 -14.69 8.51
N THR A 146 -3.64 -15.52 8.19
CA THR A 146 -3.64 -16.93 8.56
C THR A 146 -3.58 -17.08 10.08
N GLY A 147 -2.71 -16.32 10.76
CA GLY A 147 -2.62 -16.32 12.23
C GLY A 147 -3.92 -15.85 12.90
N LEU A 148 -4.60 -14.85 12.34
CA LEU A 148 -5.92 -14.44 12.82
C LEU A 148 -6.99 -15.50 12.62
N LEU A 149 -6.95 -16.20 11.49
CA LEU A 149 -7.88 -17.29 11.18
C LEU A 149 -7.74 -18.46 12.18
N GLU A 150 -6.51 -18.79 12.57
CA GLU A 150 -6.22 -19.85 13.55
C GLU A 150 -6.61 -19.45 14.97
N THR A 151 -6.51 -18.17 15.31
CA THR A 151 -6.73 -17.66 16.67
C THR A 151 -8.07 -16.92 16.86
N CYS A 152 -8.95 -16.85 15.86
CA CYS A 152 -10.23 -16.13 15.96
C CYS A 152 -11.16 -16.65 17.06
N GLY A 153 -11.00 -17.89 17.52
CA GLY A 153 -11.74 -18.50 18.62
C GLY A 153 -11.07 -18.42 20.01
N GLU A 154 -9.87 -17.84 20.10
CA GLU A 154 -9.09 -17.80 21.34
C GLU A 154 -9.62 -16.82 22.41
N ALA A 155 -10.56 -15.97 22.02
CA ALA A 155 -11.19 -14.99 22.92
C ALA A 155 -12.63 -14.73 22.54
N GLU A 156 -13.47 -14.31 23.51
CA GLU A 156 -14.82 -13.83 23.27
C GLU A 156 -14.76 -12.41 22.69
N ASN A 157 -14.42 -12.31 21.43
CA ASN A 157 -14.32 -11.03 20.73
C ASN A 157 -15.73 -10.45 20.47
N LYS A 158 -15.80 -9.11 20.51
CA LYS A 158 -17.05 -8.34 20.33
C LYS A 158 -16.86 -7.24 19.30
N GLY A 159 -17.93 -6.49 19.04
CA GLY A 159 -17.90 -5.32 18.15
C GLY A 159 -17.71 -5.73 16.69
N ILE A 160 -16.68 -5.22 16.05
CA ILE A 160 -16.40 -5.47 14.62
C ILE A 160 -16.13 -6.94 14.33
N TRP A 161 -15.64 -7.72 15.29
CA TRP A 161 -15.51 -9.16 15.15
C TRP A 161 -16.83 -9.89 14.86
N GLY A 162 -17.98 -9.29 15.15
CA GLY A 162 -19.30 -9.83 14.76
C GLY A 162 -19.51 -9.91 13.25
N PHE A 163 -18.68 -9.25 12.46
CA PHE A 163 -18.66 -9.31 10.98
C PHE A 163 -17.55 -10.20 10.45
N TYR A 164 -16.69 -10.77 11.33
CA TYR A 164 -15.65 -11.71 10.95
C TYR A 164 -16.22 -13.10 10.79
N ASP A 165 -16.46 -13.54 9.57
CA ASP A 165 -16.87 -14.91 9.22
C ASP A 165 -15.62 -15.71 8.85
N ARG A 166 -15.29 -16.74 9.65
CA ARG A 166 -14.11 -17.56 9.47
C ARG A 166 -14.03 -18.18 8.09
N ASP A 167 -15.13 -18.74 7.57
CA ASP A 167 -15.15 -19.43 6.30
C ASP A 167 -15.01 -18.43 5.12
N VAL A 168 -15.52 -17.22 5.29
CA VAL A 168 -15.30 -16.12 4.32
C VAL A 168 -13.83 -15.74 4.32
N GLN A 169 -13.23 -15.49 5.50
CA GLN A 169 -11.84 -15.08 5.58
C GLN A 169 -10.88 -16.14 5.05
N GLU A 170 -11.14 -17.42 5.29
CA GLU A 170 -10.35 -18.52 4.74
C GLU A 170 -10.35 -18.52 3.20
N ARG A 171 -11.53 -18.32 2.58
CA ARG A 171 -11.62 -18.18 1.13
C ARG A 171 -10.91 -16.95 0.59
N GLU A 172 -10.96 -15.82 1.32
CA GLU A 172 -10.34 -14.56 0.93
C GLU A 172 -8.81 -14.60 0.91
N LEU A 173 -8.16 -15.56 1.59
CA LEU A 173 -6.72 -15.76 1.50
C LEU A 173 -6.26 -15.96 0.05
N ASN A 174 -7.04 -16.67 -0.77
CA ASN A 174 -6.72 -16.90 -2.18
C ASN A 174 -6.80 -15.64 -3.05
N TYR A 175 -7.46 -14.60 -2.55
CA TYR A 175 -7.62 -13.28 -3.17
C TYR A 175 -6.71 -12.23 -2.54
N THR A 176 -5.74 -12.67 -1.73
CA THR A 176 -4.79 -11.79 -1.06
C THR A 176 -3.38 -12.15 -1.49
N ALA A 177 -2.57 -11.15 -1.85
CA ALA A 177 -1.16 -11.36 -2.15
C ALA A 177 -0.48 -12.11 -0.97
N PHE A 178 0.39 -13.05 -1.28
CA PHE A 178 1.05 -13.93 -0.29
C PHE A 178 0.07 -14.74 0.59
N HIS A 179 -1.16 -14.94 0.15
CA HIS A 179 -2.24 -15.53 0.97
C HIS A 179 -2.44 -14.80 2.31
N GLY A 180 -2.16 -13.48 2.32
CA GLY A 180 -2.31 -12.64 3.51
C GLY A 180 -1.31 -12.88 4.63
N SER A 181 -0.21 -13.60 4.36
CA SER A 181 0.84 -13.91 5.32
C SER A 181 2.22 -13.93 4.67
N VAL A 182 3.17 -13.21 5.25
CA VAL A 182 4.58 -13.22 4.82
C VAL A 182 5.52 -13.83 5.86
N LYS A 183 4.98 -14.47 6.87
CA LYS A 183 5.60 -15.19 7.98
C LYS A 183 6.84 -14.53 8.61
N ALA A 184 6.82 -14.38 9.91
CA ALA A 184 7.92 -13.93 10.73
C ALA A 184 8.17 -14.92 11.87
N ASP A 185 9.44 -15.18 12.19
CA ASP A 185 9.80 -16.10 13.28
C ASP A 185 9.80 -15.41 14.64
N ASP A 186 9.87 -14.06 14.68
CA ASP A 186 9.95 -13.28 15.91
C ASP A 186 9.18 -11.95 15.77
N THR A 187 8.79 -11.38 16.90
CA THR A 187 8.06 -10.10 17.02
C THR A 187 8.90 -9.05 17.77
N GLU A 188 10.19 -9.00 17.48
CA GLU A 188 11.14 -8.11 18.14
C GLU A 188 10.68 -6.63 18.11
N GLY A 189 10.71 -5.99 19.29
CA GLY A 189 10.34 -4.58 19.44
C GLY A 189 8.83 -4.29 19.50
N LEU A 190 7.95 -5.31 19.44
CA LEU A 190 6.50 -5.13 19.40
C LEU A 190 5.76 -5.65 20.67
N ARG A 191 6.49 -5.90 21.75
CA ARG A 191 5.90 -6.43 23.01
C ARG A 191 4.79 -5.57 23.58
N ASP A 192 4.93 -4.23 23.51
CA ASP A 192 3.94 -3.32 24.04
C ASP A 192 2.63 -3.36 23.22
N PHE A 193 2.74 -3.59 21.91
CA PHE A 193 1.58 -3.81 21.04
C PHE A 193 0.91 -5.16 21.32
N ILE A 194 1.68 -6.22 21.52
CA ILE A 194 1.14 -7.57 21.80
C ILE A 194 0.36 -7.58 23.13
N GLY A 195 0.94 -7.08 24.19
CA GLY A 195 0.29 -7.00 25.49
C GLY A 195 0.14 -8.37 26.19
N SER A 196 -0.89 -8.50 27.03
CA SER A 196 -1.15 -9.72 27.82
C SER A 196 -1.73 -10.85 26.96
N PRO A 197 -1.22 -12.09 27.05
CA PRO A 197 -1.69 -13.23 26.26
C PRO A 197 -3.19 -13.50 26.35
N HIS A 198 -3.79 -13.38 27.53
CA HIS A 198 -5.17 -13.81 27.77
C HIS A 198 -6.15 -12.65 28.09
N THR A 199 -5.68 -11.41 28.12
CA THR A 199 -6.54 -10.26 28.43
C THR A 199 -6.91 -9.54 27.16
N LEU A 200 -8.21 -9.40 26.90
CA LEU A 200 -8.71 -8.54 25.81
C LEU A 200 -8.34 -7.10 26.09
N SER A 201 -7.78 -6.43 25.11
CA SER A 201 -7.46 -5.02 25.18
C SER A 201 -7.73 -4.36 23.84
N TYR A 202 -7.89 -3.06 23.87
CA TYR A 202 -8.07 -2.23 22.68
C TYR A 202 -6.74 -1.64 22.24
N ASP A 203 -6.59 -1.47 20.96
CA ASP A 203 -5.45 -0.84 20.34
C ASP A 203 -5.93 0.25 19.39
N ASP A 204 -5.21 1.35 19.31
CA ASP A 204 -5.56 2.50 18.47
C ASP A 204 -4.96 2.42 17.06
N GLN A 205 -4.16 1.39 16.76
CA GLN A 205 -3.54 1.19 15.45
C GLN A 205 -4.40 0.33 14.52
N ILE A 206 -4.90 -0.82 15.02
CA ILE A 206 -5.70 -1.73 14.19
C ILE A 206 -7.07 -1.12 13.82
N GLY A 207 -7.47 -1.24 12.57
CA GLY A 207 -8.67 -0.57 12.04
C GLY A 207 -8.49 0.95 11.89
N SER A 208 -7.26 1.44 11.78
CA SER A 208 -6.96 2.86 11.55
C SER A 208 -6.63 3.12 10.08
N ILE A 209 -7.16 4.21 9.54
CA ILE A 209 -6.89 4.63 8.16
C ILE A 209 -5.46 5.17 8.05
N GLY A 210 -5.03 5.99 9.01
CA GLY A 210 -3.80 6.76 8.91
C GLY A 210 -3.96 8.03 8.08
N GLY A 211 -2.95 8.88 8.12
CA GLY A 211 -2.96 10.19 7.45
C GLY A 211 -2.46 10.15 6.00
N GLY A 212 -2.36 11.33 5.39
CA GLY A 212 -1.83 11.48 4.04
C GLY A 212 -2.81 11.04 2.96
N ASN A 213 -2.35 10.23 2.01
CA ASN A 213 -3.17 9.72 0.89
C ASN A 213 -3.98 8.46 1.24
N HIS A 214 -3.99 8.00 2.49
CA HIS A 214 -4.80 6.86 2.92
C HIS A 214 -6.29 7.19 2.96
N PHE A 215 -7.13 6.21 2.67
CA PHE A 215 -8.58 6.36 2.63
C PHE A 215 -9.32 5.01 2.71
N VAL A 216 -10.61 5.07 3.05
CA VAL A 216 -11.60 4.05 2.72
C VAL A 216 -12.67 4.73 1.88
N GLU A 217 -12.95 4.20 0.70
CA GLU A 217 -13.80 4.88 -0.27
C GLU A 217 -14.87 3.93 -0.82
N MET A 218 -16.10 4.41 -0.83
CA MET A 218 -17.17 3.76 -1.55
C MET A 218 -17.23 4.30 -2.97
N GLN A 219 -17.17 3.42 -3.97
CA GLN A 219 -17.07 3.78 -5.37
C GLN A 219 -18.17 3.12 -6.19
N LYS A 220 -18.62 3.82 -7.22
CA LYS A 220 -19.53 3.30 -8.24
C LYS A 220 -18.75 2.93 -9.50
N VAL A 221 -19.04 1.80 -10.10
CA VAL A 221 -18.54 1.43 -11.42
C VAL A 221 -19.23 2.28 -12.48
N GLU A 222 -18.48 3.21 -13.09
CA GLU A 222 -19.01 4.11 -14.12
C GLU A 222 -18.87 3.54 -15.53
N GLU A 223 -17.73 2.90 -15.82
CA GLU A 223 -17.42 2.41 -17.14
C GLU A 223 -16.68 1.08 -17.11
N ILE A 224 -16.98 0.21 -18.04
CA ILE A 224 -16.31 -1.09 -18.22
C ILE A 224 -15.61 -1.09 -19.57
N TYR A 225 -14.29 -1.31 -19.58
CA TYR A 225 -13.43 -1.37 -20.77
C TYR A 225 -13.22 -2.82 -21.23
N ASP A 226 -13.13 -3.77 -20.32
CA ASP A 226 -12.98 -5.20 -20.59
C ASP A 226 -14.14 -5.97 -19.95
N GLY A 227 -15.17 -6.23 -20.75
CA GLY A 227 -16.39 -6.90 -20.28
C GLY A 227 -16.18 -8.35 -19.86
N GLN A 228 -15.22 -9.05 -20.46
CA GLN A 228 -14.93 -10.44 -20.12
C GLN A 228 -14.28 -10.54 -18.74
N THR A 229 -13.23 -9.77 -18.53
CA THR A 229 -12.53 -9.70 -17.23
C THR A 229 -13.46 -9.15 -16.14
N ALA A 230 -14.19 -8.06 -16.42
CA ALA A 230 -15.14 -7.48 -15.48
C ALA A 230 -16.20 -8.49 -15.02
N ASN A 231 -16.80 -9.26 -15.95
CA ASN A 231 -17.78 -10.29 -15.61
C ASN A 231 -17.18 -11.39 -14.74
N ALA A 232 -15.97 -11.86 -15.05
CA ALA A 232 -15.28 -12.89 -14.26
C ALA A 232 -14.94 -12.41 -12.83
N TRP A 233 -14.68 -11.12 -12.69
CA TRP A 233 -14.36 -10.47 -11.40
C TRP A 233 -15.59 -9.96 -10.65
N GLY A 234 -16.81 -10.20 -11.18
CA GLY A 234 -18.05 -9.76 -10.56
C GLY A 234 -18.30 -8.25 -10.64
N ILE A 235 -17.61 -7.54 -11.54
CA ILE A 235 -17.72 -6.10 -11.74
C ILE A 235 -18.88 -5.81 -12.68
N LYS A 236 -19.82 -4.96 -12.25
CA LYS A 236 -21.00 -4.56 -13.04
C LYS A 236 -21.12 -3.04 -13.06
N LYS A 237 -21.52 -2.49 -14.21
CA LYS A 237 -21.81 -1.05 -14.32
C LYS A 237 -22.91 -0.64 -13.35
N GLY A 238 -22.70 0.46 -12.62
CA GLY A 238 -23.59 0.93 -11.55
C GLY A 238 -23.47 0.15 -10.22
N GLY A 239 -22.65 -0.92 -10.17
CA GLY A 239 -22.35 -1.64 -8.93
C GLY A 239 -21.49 -0.83 -7.99
N ILE A 240 -21.59 -1.11 -6.71
CA ILE A 240 -20.83 -0.45 -5.64
C ILE A 240 -19.65 -1.31 -5.24
N LEU A 241 -18.49 -0.67 -5.15
CA LEU A 241 -17.23 -1.24 -4.68
C LEU A 241 -16.76 -0.50 -3.42
N ILE A 242 -15.97 -1.18 -2.59
CA ILE A 242 -15.32 -0.56 -1.42
C ILE A 242 -13.81 -0.71 -1.62
N MET A 243 -13.11 0.43 -1.74
CA MET A 243 -11.67 0.50 -1.92
C MET A 243 -11.01 1.01 -0.66
N ILE A 244 -9.98 0.32 -0.20
CA ILE A 244 -9.25 0.63 1.03
C ILE A 244 -7.78 0.83 0.69
N HIS A 245 -7.22 1.96 1.09
CA HIS A 245 -5.82 2.30 0.94
C HIS A 245 -5.22 2.63 2.30
N THR A 246 -4.42 1.74 2.84
CA THR A 246 -3.63 1.92 4.06
C THR A 246 -2.57 0.84 4.19
N GLY A 247 -1.70 0.95 5.18
CA GLY A 247 -0.61 0.02 5.44
C GLY A 247 -0.41 -0.28 6.92
N SER A 248 0.83 -0.43 7.31
CA SER A 248 1.25 -0.81 8.65
C SER A 248 1.39 0.36 9.63
N LEU A 249 1.26 1.58 9.17
CA LEU A 249 1.22 2.80 9.99
C LEU A 249 2.40 2.90 10.99
N THR A 250 2.09 3.07 12.29
CA THR A 250 3.11 3.20 13.35
C THR A 250 3.95 1.93 13.49
N ILE A 251 3.37 0.74 13.29
CA ILE A 251 4.10 -0.53 13.30
C ILE A 251 5.17 -0.53 12.20
N GLY A 252 4.82 -0.13 10.98
CA GLY A 252 5.76 0.00 9.87
C GLY A 252 6.86 1.04 10.12
N HIS A 253 6.51 2.18 10.71
CA HIS A 253 7.50 3.19 11.10
C HIS A 253 8.50 2.67 12.14
N GLN A 254 8.03 1.89 13.12
CA GLN A 254 8.89 1.25 14.12
C GLN A 254 9.81 0.22 13.46
N SER A 255 9.28 -0.65 12.63
CA SER A 255 10.04 -1.64 11.85
C SER A 255 11.09 -0.97 10.95
N GLY A 256 10.72 0.10 10.25
CA GLY A 256 11.64 0.88 9.42
C GLY A 256 12.82 1.48 10.21
N ARG A 257 12.59 1.93 11.44
CA ARG A 257 13.67 2.39 12.34
C ARG A 257 14.60 1.26 12.74
N ILE A 258 14.06 0.11 13.12
CA ILE A 258 14.84 -1.08 13.47
C ILE A 258 15.68 -1.51 12.26
N ASN A 259 15.08 -1.60 11.07
CA ASN A 259 15.76 -1.94 9.83
C ASN A 259 16.91 -0.96 9.50
N GLN A 260 16.72 0.32 9.74
CA GLN A 260 17.77 1.32 9.54
C GLN A 260 18.95 1.13 10.53
N ILE A 261 18.67 0.80 11.78
CA ILE A 261 19.69 0.50 12.79
C ILE A 261 20.47 -0.76 12.40
N ILE A 262 19.77 -1.85 12.05
CA ILE A 262 20.37 -3.10 11.59
C ILE A 262 21.31 -2.84 10.43
N THR A 263 20.81 -2.20 9.38
CA THR A 263 21.57 -1.98 8.14
C THR A 263 22.81 -1.13 8.36
N LYS A 264 22.69 -0.06 9.15
CA LYS A 264 23.84 0.79 9.52
C LYS A 264 24.89 0.06 10.35
N SER A 265 24.45 -0.82 11.27
CA SER A 265 25.37 -1.59 12.12
C SER A 265 26.20 -2.62 11.35
N MET A 266 25.68 -3.07 10.19
CA MET A 266 26.34 -4.04 9.31
C MET A 266 27.32 -3.38 8.32
N TYR A 267 27.36 -2.04 8.29
CA TYR A 267 28.23 -1.32 7.36
C TYR A 267 29.71 -1.48 7.73
N PRO A 268 30.61 -1.81 6.79
CA PRO A 268 31.99 -2.14 7.11
C PRO A 268 32.74 -0.96 7.74
N ARG A 269 33.57 -1.20 8.75
CA ARG A 269 34.40 -0.18 9.38
C ARG A 269 35.41 0.38 8.35
N GLY A 270 35.56 1.70 8.32
CA GLY A 270 36.51 2.37 7.42
C GLY A 270 35.99 2.63 6.00
N VAL A 271 34.79 2.18 5.67
CA VAL A 271 34.10 2.56 4.44
C VAL A 271 33.26 3.81 4.70
N PRO A 272 33.38 4.88 3.90
CA PRO A 272 32.54 6.06 4.03
C PRO A 272 31.05 5.68 3.91
N HIS A 273 30.23 6.22 4.81
CA HIS A 273 28.78 6.07 4.70
C HIS A 273 28.27 6.75 3.42
N PRO A 274 27.24 6.20 2.76
CA PRO A 274 26.69 6.78 1.54
C PRO A 274 26.07 8.16 1.83
N ASP A 275 26.44 9.18 1.05
CA ASP A 275 25.98 10.57 1.23
C ASP A 275 24.45 10.69 1.08
N ASN A 276 23.86 9.86 0.21
CA ASN A 276 22.41 9.76 0.01
C ASN A 276 21.67 9.04 1.16
N GLY A 277 22.39 8.47 2.13
CA GLY A 277 21.82 7.73 3.27
C GLY A 277 21.14 6.42 2.89
N ILE A 278 21.36 5.90 1.68
CA ILE A 278 20.78 4.63 1.19
C ILE A 278 21.76 3.51 1.47
N TYR A 279 21.37 2.60 2.36
CA TYR A 279 22.21 1.49 2.81
C TYR A 279 21.75 0.16 2.19
N LEU A 280 22.73 -0.74 1.98
CA LEU A 280 22.52 -2.09 1.53
C LEU A 280 22.54 -3.04 2.72
N LEU A 281 21.68 -4.07 2.69
CA LEU A 281 21.78 -5.22 3.60
C LEU A 281 22.08 -6.45 2.76
N ALA A 282 23.29 -6.98 2.92
CA ALA A 282 23.75 -8.13 2.16
C ALA A 282 23.04 -9.43 2.62
N GLN A 283 22.66 -10.26 1.65
CA GLN A 283 22.21 -11.63 1.92
C GLN A 283 23.41 -12.43 2.44
N PRO A 284 23.28 -13.17 3.56
CA PRO A 284 24.37 -13.99 4.10
C PRO A 284 24.71 -15.13 3.11
N GLY A 285 26.00 -15.53 3.06
CA GLY A 285 26.43 -16.72 2.34
C GLY A 285 26.06 -18.00 3.10
N ALA A 286 26.06 -19.13 2.40
CA ALA A 286 25.69 -20.43 2.99
C ALA A 286 26.61 -20.86 4.16
N ASP A 287 27.85 -20.39 4.18
CA ASP A 287 28.87 -20.79 5.17
C ASP A 287 29.07 -19.78 6.32
N VAL A 288 28.30 -18.70 6.35
CA VAL A 288 28.52 -17.59 7.28
C VAL A 288 27.59 -17.69 8.48
N ARG A 289 28.12 -18.17 9.63
CA ARG A 289 27.47 -18.18 10.95
C ARG A 289 27.87 -16.95 11.79
N ASP A 290 27.87 -15.78 11.20
CA ASP A 290 28.20 -14.54 11.91
C ASP A 290 26.96 -13.67 12.14
N GLY A 291 27.17 -12.48 12.72
CA GLY A 291 26.08 -11.53 12.99
C GLY A 291 25.28 -11.07 11.75
N LYS A 292 25.69 -11.46 10.53
CA LYS A 292 24.99 -11.15 9.28
C LYS A 292 23.72 -11.96 9.10
N GLU A 293 23.76 -13.27 9.43
CA GLU A 293 22.57 -14.11 9.43
C GLU A 293 21.53 -13.57 10.42
N SER A 294 21.96 -13.21 11.64
CA SER A 294 21.09 -12.58 12.62
C SER A 294 20.52 -11.25 12.14
N ALA A 295 21.31 -10.39 11.50
CA ALA A 295 20.86 -9.11 10.96
C ALA A 295 19.84 -9.29 9.82
N TRP A 296 20.07 -10.25 8.92
CA TRP A 296 19.18 -10.60 7.81
C TRP A 296 17.83 -11.13 8.33
N ASN A 297 17.86 -12.07 9.28
CA ASN A 297 16.62 -12.63 9.85
C ASN A 297 15.83 -11.58 10.62
N ARG A 298 16.49 -10.74 11.42
CA ARG A 298 15.85 -9.62 12.12
C ARG A 298 15.21 -8.61 11.17
N PHE A 299 15.88 -8.29 10.07
CA PHE A 299 15.32 -7.42 9.03
C PHE A 299 14.02 -8.00 8.46
N TRP A 300 14.02 -9.28 8.09
CA TRP A 300 12.83 -9.93 7.55
C TRP A 300 11.73 -10.06 8.60
N ASN A 301 12.05 -10.44 9.83
CA ASN A 301 11.05 -10.52 10.90
C ASN A 301 10.36 -9.18 11.12
N THR A 302 11.11 -8.10 11.30
CA THR A 302 10.51 -6.78 11.52
C THR A 302 9.74 -6.25 10.30
N THR A 303 10.22 -6.53 9.09
CA THR A 303 9.54 -6.17 7.85
C THR A 303 8.24 -6.96 7.69
N ASN A 304 8.27 -8.26 7.94
CA ASN A 304 7.13 -9.15 7.79
C ASN A 304 6.08 -8.91 8.89
N ASN A 305 6.47 -8.66 10.14
CA ASN A 305 5.52 -8.25 11.19
C ASN A 305 4.71 -7.01 10.76
N ALA A 306 5.37 -6.00 10.19
CA ALA A 306 4.69 -4.82 9.70
C ALA A 306 3.80 -5.13 8.48
N ALA A 307 4.26 -5.98 7.58
CA ALA A 307 3.50 -6.37 6.40
C ALA A 307 2.23 -7.14 6.77
N ASP A 308 2.34 -8.09 7.70
CA ASP A 308 1.22 -8.88 8.20
C ASP A 308 0.19 -8.02 8.93
N PHE A 309 0.65 -7.06 9.74
CA PHE A 309 -0.23 -6.04 10.32
C PHE A 309 -0.98 -5.24 9.23
N GLY A 310 -0.32 -4.87 8.14
CA GLY A 310 -0.92 -4.11 7.04
C GLY A 310 -2.09 -4.85 6.39
N PHE A 311 -1.98 -6.15 6.13
CA PHE A 311 -3.08 -6.98 5.64
C PHE A 311 -4.25 -7.01 6.63
N ALA A 312 -3.98 -7.25 7.92
CA ALA A 312 -5.00 -7.28 8.95
C ALA A 312 -5.69 -5.92 9.11
N ASN A 313 -4.95 -4.82 9.06
CA ASN A 313 -5.50 -3.48 9.16
C ASN A 313 -6.52 -3.19 8.04
N ARG A 314 -6.17 -3.51 6.78
CA ARG A 314 -7.10 -3.36 5.65
C ARG A 314 -8.32 -4.27 5.76
N MET A 315 -8.17 -5.50 6.23
CA MET A 315 -9.29 -6.41 6.48
C MET A 315 -10.28 -5.83 7.50
N PHE A 316 -9.79 -5.37 8.64
CA PHE A 316 -10.65 -4.78 9.68
C PHE A 316 -11.35 -3.50 9.23
N LEU A 317 -10.71 -2.66 8.43
CA LEU A 317 -11.37 -1.49 7.82
C LEU A 317 -12.50 -1.92 6.87
N GLY A 318 -12.34 -3.02 6.15
CA GLY A 318 -13.43 -3.63 5.36
C GLY A 318 -14.60 -4.06 6.23
N LEU A 319 -14.35 -4.79 7.31
CA LEU A 319 -15.37 -5.20 8.28
C LEU A 319 -16.07 -4.02 8.95
N MET A 320 -15.33 -2.93 9.25
CA MET A 320 -15.91 -1.69 9.76
C MET A 320 -16.88 -1.05 8.75
N MET A 321 -16.52 -1.01 7.47
CA MET A 321 -17.42 -0.50 6.43
C MET A 321 -18.63 -1.42 6.24
N GLN A 322 -18.44 -2.73 6.28
CA GLN A 322 -19.55 -3.71 6.26
C GLN A 322 -20.52 -3.47 7.43
N GLY A 323 -19.98 -3.24 8.64
CA GLY A 323 -20.77 -2.91 9.81
C GLY A 323 -21.56 -1.62 9.66
N ALA A 324 -20.96 -0.57 9.12
CA ALA A 324 -21.62 0.71 8.88
C ALA A 324 -22.79 0.59 7.91
N VAL A 325 -22.57 -0.08 6.79
CA VAL A 325 -23.58 -0.29 5.75
C VAL A 325 -24.72 -1.18 6.26
N THR A 326 -24.40 -2.30 6.91
CA THR A 326 -25.40 -3.22 7.48
C THR A 326 -26.27 -2.55 8.54
N GLY A 327 -25.68 -1.65 9.34
CA GLY A 327 -26.39 -0.91 10.40
C GLY A 327 -27.43 0.09 9.86
N VAL A 328 -27.33 0.52 8.62
CA VAL A 328 -28.21 1.53 8.02
C VAL A 328 -29.11 0.97 6.94
N LEU A 329 -28.61 0.07 6.12
CA LEU A 329 -29.34 -0.49 4.98
C LEU A 329 -29.90 -1.88 5.32
N ARG A 330 -29.21 -2.89 4.86
CA ARG A 330 -29.54 -4.28 4.98
C ARG A 330 -28.28 -5.13 5.06
N PRO A 331 -28.34 -6.35 5.54
CA PRO A 331 -27.27 -7.31 5.29
C PRO A 331 -26.99 -7.38 3.78
N HIS A 332 -25.75 -7.31 3.40
CA HIS A 332 -25.31 -7.28 2.01
C HIS A 332 -24.10 -8.19 1.82
N GLU A 333 -23.94 -8.66 0.60
CA GLU A 333 -22.78 -9.44 0.22
C GLU A 333 -21.59 -8.52 -0.05
N MET A 334 -20.47 -8.83 0.57
CA MET A 334 -19.19 -8.15 0.34
C MET A 334 -18.13 -9.22 0.07
N LYS A 335 -17.54 -9.21 -1.12
CA LYS A 335 -16.55 -10.20 -1.56
C LYS A 335 -15.23 -9.51 -1.87
N LEU A 336 -14.15 -10.02 -1.31
CA LEU A 336 -12.83 -9.55 -1.67
C LEU A 336 -12.55 -9.85 -3.14
N LEU A 337 -12.25 -8.81 -3.92
CA LEU A 337 -11.69 -8.98 -5.26
C LEU A 337 -10.19 -9.23 -5.17
N TYR A 338 -9.44 -8.32 -4.52
CA TYR A 338 -8.01 -8.48 -4.33
C TYR A 338 -7.44 -7.57 -3.25
N ASP A 339 -6.35 -8.03 -2.60
CA ASP A 339 -5.53 -7.24 -1.68
C ASP A 339 -4.05 -7.39 -2.06
N SER A 340 -3.35 -6.27 -2.30
CA SER A 340 -1.95 -6.28 -2.72
C SER A 340 -1.17 -5.08 -2.17
N PRO A 341 0.08 -5.29 -1.69
CA PRO A 341 0.98 -4.22 -1.28
C PRO A 341 1.59 -3.49 -2.48
N HIS A 342 1.90 -2.20 -2.28
CA HIS A 342 2.71 -1.40 -3.20
C HIS A 342 3.99 -0.83 -2.56
N ASN A 343 4.25 -1.19 -1.30
CA ASN A 343 5.47 -0.89 -0.54
C ASN A 343 5.99 -2.18 0.10
N TYR A 344 6.71 -3.00 -0.66
CA TYR A 344 7.25 -4.26 -0.17
C TYR A 344 8.39 -4.77 -1.06
N ILE A 345 9.17 -5.73 -0.55
CA ILE A 345 10.23 -6.41 -1.30
C ILE A 345 9.76 -7.82 -1.63
N TRP A 346 9.63 -8.11 -2.93
CA TRP A 346 9.22 -9.41 -3.43
C TRP A 346 10.43 -10.24 -3.81
N LYS A 347 10.50 -11.47 -3.34
CA LYS A 347 11.47 -12.44 -3.81
C LYS A 347 10.95 -13.12 -5.06
N LYS A 348 11.78 -13.21 -6.11
CA LYS A 348 11.46 -13.89 -7.37
C LYS A 348 12.70 -14.60 -7.87
N GLU A 349 12.56 -15.88 -8.24
CA GLU A 349 13.61 -16.59 -8.94
C GLU A 349 13.61 -16.20 -10.42
N ILE A 350 14.76 -15.81 -10.95
CA ILE A 350 14.97 -15.42 -12.34
C ILE A 350 16.28 -16.07 -12.79
N ASP A 351 16.23 -16.90 -13.85
CA ASP A 351 17.38 -17.62 -14.39
C ASP A 351 18.13 -18.46 -13.33
N GLY A 352 17.39 -19.05 -12.38
CA GLY A 352 17.94 -19.85 -11.28
C GLY A 352 18.59 -19.02 -10.16
N GLN A 353 18.44 -17.71 -10.15
CA GLN A 353 18.95 -16.80 -9.13
C GLN A 353 17.84 -16.14 -8.33
N ASP A 354 18.04 -16.04 -7.01
CA ASP A 354 17.15 -15.29 -6.12
C ASP A 354 17.31 -13.78 -6.34
N CYS A 355 16.30 -13.14 -6.92
CA CYS A 355 16.22 -11.70 -7.11
C CYS A 355 15.24 -11.08 -6.13
N PHE A 356 15.52 -9.84 -5.71
CA PHE A 356 14.67 -9.05 -4.85
C PHE A 356 14.09 -7.87 -5.63
N ILE A 357 12.77 -7.84 -5.79
CA ILE A 357 12.06 -6.74 -6.45
C ILE A 357 11.52 -5.81 -5.39
N HIS A 358 12.16 -4.65 -5.26
CA HIS A 358 11.77 -3.59 -4.34
C HIS A 358 10.73 -2.71 -5.00
N ARG A 359 9.60 -2.47 -4.34
CA ARG A 359 8.55 -1.56 -4.80
C ARG A 359 8.32 -0.46 -3.78
N LYS A 360 8.46 0.78 -4.21
CA LYS A 360 8.18 1.97 -3.41
C LYS A 360 7.14 2.82 -4.11
N GLY A 361 5.89 2.69 -3.69
CA GLY A 361 4.76 3.31 -4.37
C GLY A 361 4.58 2.74 -5.79
N ALA A 362 4.71 1.43 -5.92
CA ALA A 362 4.42 0.69 -7.14
C ALA A 362 3.83 -0.67 -6.78
N CYS A 363 2.74 -1.07 -7.43
CA CYS A 363 2.10 -2.36 -7.19
C CYS A 363 2.62 -3.44 -8.14
N SER A 364 2.41 -4.70 -7.78
CA SER A 364 2.60 -5.84 -8.65
C SER A 364 1.57 -5.79 -9.80
N ALA A 365 1.98 -6.23 -10.99
CA ALA A 365 1.13 -6.30 -12.18
C ALA A 365 1.49 -7.57 -12.98
N ARG A 366 1.38 -8.72 -12.31
CA ARG A 366 1.69 -10.03 -12.86
C ARG A 366 0.70 -10.41 -13.97
N GLY A 367 1.19 -11.08 -15.00
CA GLY A 367 0.38 -11.58 -16.10
C GLY A 367 -0.26 -12.93 -15.80
N MET A 368 -0.92 -13.51 -16.81
CA MET A 368 -1.57 -14.81 -16.68
C MET A 368 -0.59 -15.92 -16.31
N GLU A 369 0.64 -15.87 -16.81
CA GLU A 369 1.67 -16.88 -16.52
C GLU A 369 2.01 -16.90 -15.02
N GLU A 370 2.28 -15.73 -14.43
CA GLU A 370 2.62 -15.63 -13.01
C GLU A 370 1.41 -15.81 -12.08
N MET A 371 0.20 -15.78 -12.63
CA MET A 371 -1.04 -15.97 -11.87
C MET A 371 -1.70 -17.32 -12.10
N ALA A 372 -1.01 -18.27 -12.77
CA ALA A 372 -1.57 -19.56 -13.19
C ALA A 372 -2.24 -20.38 -12.06
N ASP A 373 -1.66 -20.34 -10.86
CA ASP A 373 -2.16 -21.10 -9.69
C ASP A 373 -3.09 -20.26 -8.78
N THR A 374 -3.72 -19.20 -9.32
CA THR A 374 -4.58 -18.29 -8.57
C THR A 374 -5.96 -18.18 -9.23
N PRO A 375 -6.96 -17.58 -8.54
CA PRO A 375 -8.25 -17.27 -9.16
C PRO A 375 -8.16 -16.36 -10.39
N PHE A 376 -7.00 -15.76 -10.64
CA PHE A 376 -6.76 -14.82 -11.73
C PHE A 376 -5.99 -15.40 -12.92
N ALA A 377 -5.82 -16.72 -12.99
CA ALA A 377 -5.03 -17.45 -13.98
C ALA A 377 -5.30 -17.04 -15.43
N TYR A 378 -6.56 -16.72 -15.77
CA TYR A 378 -6.95 -16.40 -17.15
C TYR A 378 -6.99 -14.90 -17.47
N TYR A 379 -6.69 -14.03 -16.50
CA TYR A 379 -6.87 -12.58 -16.64
C TYR A 379 -5.66 -11.76 -16.25
N GLY A 380 -4.78 -12.30 -15.42
CA GLY A 380 -3.69 -11.55 -14.77
C GLY A 380 -4.13 -10.91 -13.45
N GLU A 381 -3.19 -10.36 -12.71
CA GLU A 381 -3.37 -9.78 -11.38
C GLU A 381 -4.25 -8.54 -11.40
N PRO A 382 -5.25 -8.40 -10.50
CA PRO A 382 -5.97 -7.13 -10.34
C PRO A 382 -5.05 -6.01 -9.86
N VAL A 383 -5.03 -4.90 -10.58
CA VAL A 383 -4.22 -3.72 -10.30
C VAL A 383 -5.14 -2.54 -10.02
N MET A 384 -5.09 -2.02 -8.81
CA MET A 384 -5.91 -0.90 -8.36
C MET A 384 -5.09 0.38 -8.44
N ILE A 385 -5.52 1.33 -9.27
CA ILE A 385 -4.90 2.64 -9.39
C ILE A 385 -5.90 3.71 -8.96
N PRO A 386 -5.89 4.12 -7.68
CA PRO A 386 -6.76 5.19 -7.21
C PRO A 386 -6.35 6.53 -7.82
N GLY A 387 -7.36 7.35 -8.08
CA GLY A 387 -7.20 8.77 -8.29
C GLY A 387 -6.90 9.50 -6.98
N SER A 388 -7.16 10.79 -6.96
CA SER A 388 -7.22 11.56 -5.72
C SER A 388 -8.66 11.58 -5.18
N MET A 389 -8.88 12.14 -3.98
CA MET A 389 -10.21 12.39 -3.44
C MET A 389 -11.14 13.01 -4.51
N GLY A 390 -12.28 12.37 -4.75
CA GLY A 390 -13.27 12.87 -5.73
C GLY A 390 -12.89 12.70 -7.20
N SER A 391 -11.75 12.10 -7.52
CA SER A 391 -11.35 11.74 -8.88
C SER A 391 -11.63 10.27 -9.15
N SER A 392 -11.79 9.91 -10.42
CA SER A 392 -11.93 8.51 -10.83
C SER A 392 -10.78 7.64 -10.35
N SER A 393 -11.08 6.39 -10.03
CA SER A 393 -10.10 5.32 -9.83
C SER A 393 -10.24 4.29 -10.94
N TYR A 394 -9.19 3.51 -11.17
CA TYR A 394 -9.19 2.46 -12.19
C TYR A 394 -8.86 1.10 -11.59
N LEU A 395 -9.58 0.10 -12.08
CA LEU A 395 -9.23 -1.30 -11.93
C LEU A 395 -8.67 -1.79 -13.27
N LEU A 396 -7.43 -2.29 -13.23
CA LEU A 396 -6.73 -2.84 -14.39
C LEU A 396 -6.40 -4.30 -14.15
N LYS A 397 -5.99 -5.00 -15.20
CA LYS A 397 -5.38 -6.33 -15.13
C LYS A 397 -3.90 -6.27 -15.49
N GLY A 398 -3.05 -6.88 -14.71
CA GLY A 398 -1.61 -7.00 -14.95
C GLY A 398 -1.32 -7.77 -16.24
N MET A 399 -0.33 -7.32 -16.98
CA MET A 399 0.06 -7.93 -18.26
C MET A 399 1.41 -8.64 -18.20
N GLY A 400 2.05 -8.74 -17.04
CA GLY A 400 3.30 -9.48 -16.84
C GLY A 400 4.52 -8.85 -17.52
N ASN A 401 4.53 -7.54 -17.73
CA ASN A 401 5.62 -6.86 -18.43
C ASN A 401 6.94 -6.93 -17.65
N GLN A 402 7.87 -7.73 -18.11
CA GLN A 402 9.20 -7.90 -17.51
C GLN A 402 10.06 -6.64 -17.59
N GLU A 403 9.88 -5.82 -18.66
CA GLU A 403 10.58 -4.55 -18.77
C GLU A 403 10.17 -3.55 -17.70
N ALA A 404 8.94 -3.65 -17.21
CA ALA A 404 8.41 -2.91 -16.06
C ALA A 404 8.61 -3.65 -14.72
N LEU A 405 9.39 -4.72 -14.68
CA LEU A 405 9.59 -5.58 -13.51
C LEU A 405 8.25 -6.07 -12.92
N TRP A 406 7.32 -6.50 -13.80
CA TRP A 406 5.97 -6.96 -13.42
C TRP A 406 5.25 -5.96 -12.50
N SER A 407 5.33 -4.66 -12.79
CA SER A 407 4.86 -3.61 -11.89
C SER A 407 4.05 -2.55 -12.60
N ALA A 408 3.22 -1.84 -11.83
CA ALA A 408 2.38 -0.74 -12.25
C ALA A 408 2.43 0.38 -11.20
N SER A 409 1.88 1.55 -11.52
CA SER A 409 1.69 2.64 -10.56
C SER A 409 0.77 2.23 -9.41
N HIS A 410 0.98 2.81 -8.24
CA HIS A 410 0.09 2.62 -7.09
C HIS A 410 -1.04 3.65 -7.01
N GLY A 411 -1.02 4.70 -7.85
CA GLY A 411 -2.01 5.78 -7.85
C GLY A 411 -1.73 6.81 -8.95
N ALA A 412 -2.41 7.95 -8.88
CA ALA A 412 -2.21 9.05 -9.85
C ALA A 412 -0.83 9.71 -9.74
N GLY A 413 -0.21 9.68 -8.57
CA GLY A 413 1.01 10.42 -8.26
C GLY A 413 0.76 11.91 -8.04
N ARG A 414 1.58 12.53 -7.21
CA ARG A 414 1.43 13.96 -6.89
C ARG A 414 2.07 14.85 -7.95
N ARG A 415 1.43 15.99 -8.18
CA ARG A 415 1.94 17.11 -8.99
C ARG A 415 2.43 18.25 -8.12
N LEU A 416 1.78 18.48 -6.97
CA LEU A 416 2.15 19.51 -5.99
C LEU A 416 2.56 18.84 -4.67
N SER A 417 3.51 19.43 -3.96
CA SER A 417 3.78 19.07 -2.58
C SER A 417 2.58 19.39 -1.69
N ARG A 418 2.48 18.76 -0.50
CA ARG A 418 1.38 19.06 0.44
C ARG A 418 1.31 20.54 0.81
N GLY A 419 2.46 21.18 1.05
CA GLY A 419 2.52 22.61 1.37
C GLY A 419 2.00 23.50 0.24
N GLU A 420 2.35 23.20 -1.02
CA GLU A 420 1.85 23.93 -2.19
C GLU A 420 0.35 23.71 -2.39
N ALA A 421 -0.14 22.49 -2.17
CA ALA A 421 -1.55 22.16 -2.32
C ALA A 421 -2.46 22.88 -1.31
N ILE A 422 -2.00 23.11 -0.08
CA ILE A 422 -2.74 23.88 0.94
C ILE A 422 -3.05 25.30 0.45
N HIS A 423 -2.15 25.90 -0.31
CA HIS A 423 -2.29 27.24 -0.90
C HIS A 423 -2.85 27.21 -2.34
N GLY A 424 -3.44 26.10 -2.74
CA GLY A 424 -4.02 25.91 -4.07
C GLY A 424 -5.27 26.75 -4.32
N ASN A 425 -5.88 26.55 -5.48
CA ASN A 425 -6.99 27.33 -5.98
C ASN A 425 -8.26 27.19 -5.13
N ASP A 426 -8.65 28.25 -4.44
CA ASP A 426 -9.85 28.29 -3.59
C ASP A 426 -11.13 27.96 -4.35
N ARG A 427 -11.27 28.42 -5.57
CA ARG A 427 -12.45 28.18 -6.39
C ARG A 427 -12.60 26.70 -6.76
N GLU A 428 -11.53 26.06 -7.16
CA GLU A 428 -11.52 24.62 -7.46
C GLU A 428 -11.82 23.80 -6.21
N PHE A 429 -11.26 24.22 -5.07
CA PHE A 429 -11.51 23.52 -3.80
C PHE A 429 -12.97 23.66 -3.33
N GLN A 430 -13.56 24.84 -3.43
CA GLN A 430 -14.97 25.05 -3.10
C GLN A 430 -15.89 24.23 -4.00
N ALA A 431 -15.67 24.27 -5.31
CA ALA A 431 -16.44 23.47 -6.27
C ALA A 431 -16.35 21.97 -5.99
N PHE A 432 -15.17 21.49 -5.60
CA PHE A 432 -14.98 20.11 -5.17
C PHE A 432 -15.79 19.78 -3.91
N MET A 433 -15.73 20.62 -2.88
CA MET A 433 -16.42 20.40 -1.58
C MET A 433 -17.95 20.47 -1.70
N GLU A 434 -18.49 21.21 -2.66
CA GLU A 434 -19.94 21.30 -2.88
C GLU A 434 -20.58 20.01 -3.39
N HIS A 435 -19.79 19.17 -4.09
CA HIS A 435 -20.32 18.00 -4.81
C HIS A 435 -19.80 16.67 -4.27
N PHE A 436 -18.90 16.70 -3.28
CA PHE A 436 -18.25 15.52 -2.78
C PHE A 436 -18.41 15.30 -1.26
N HIS A 437 -18.71 14.08 -0.87
CA HIS A 437 -18.89 13.70 0.52
C HIS A 437 -17.62 13.14 1.13
N ILE A 438 -17.13 13.79 2.19
CA ILE A 438 -15.98 13.35 2.97
C ILE A 438 -16.37 13.11 4.40
N VAL A 439 -16.06 11.93 4.93
CA VAL A 439 -16.22 11.59 6.35
C VAL A 439 -14.85 11.69 7.02
N THR A 440 -14.75 12.57 8.02
CA THR A 440 -13.50 12.78 8.78
C THR A 440 -13.80 12.78 10.28
N PRO A 441 -12.75 12.66 11.15
CA PRO A 441 -12.95 12.80 12.61
C PRO A 441 -13.60 14.12 13.02
N ILE A 442 -13.35 15.16 12.23
CA ILE A 442 -13.97 16.49 12.43
C ILE A 442 -15.14 16.63 11.46
N ASP A 443 -16.34 16.88 12.00
CA ASP A 443 -17.48 17.28 11.21
C ASP A 443 -17.62 18.81 11.23
N PRO A 444 -17.30 19.49 10.12
CA PRO A 444 -17.35 20.95 10.09
C PRO A 444 -18.77 21.53 10.29
N GLY A 445 -19.80 20.70 10.10
CA GLY A 445 -21.22 21.07 10.31
C GLY A 445 -21.67 21.07 11.79
N ARG A 446 -20.88 20.56 12.71
CA ARG A 446 -21.23 20.47 14.12
C ARG A 446 -21.34 21.85 14.78
N ASN A 447 -22.39 22.03 15.60
CA ASN A 447 -22.65 23.29 16.28
C ASN A 447 -21.58 23.68 17.32
N ASP A 448 -20.95 22.70 17.97
CA ASP A 448 -19.89 22.92 18.97
C ASP A 448 -18.55 23.37 18.32
N LEU A 449 -18.42 23.23 17.02
CA LEU A 449 -17.28 23.75 16.26
C LEU A 449 -17.53 25.16 15.71
N LYS A 450 -18.73 25.70 15.80
CA LYS A 450 -19.01 27.08 15.44
C LYS A 450 -18.16 28.02 16.33
N GLY A 451 -17.29 28.82 15.70
CA GLY A 451 -16.34 29.68 16.41
C GLY A 451 -14.94 29.07 16.66
N ARG A 452 -14.75 27.79 16.40
CA ARG A 452 -13.41 27.13 16.49
C ARG A 452 -12.70 27.22 15.13
N SER A 453 -12.42 28.44 14.69
CA SER A 453 -11.76 28.73 13.43
C SER A 453 -10.38 28.05 13.32
N ASP A 454 -9.70 27.86 14.45
CA ASP A 454 -8.43 27.15 14.55
C ASP A 454 -8.53 25.67 14.11
N ILE A 455 -9.60 24.98 14.56
CA ILE A 455 -9.87 23.57 14.20
C ILE A 455 -10.32 23.47 12.75
N LEU A 456 -11.27 24.31 12.34
CA LEU A 456 -11.81 24.30 10.97
C LEU A 456 -10.76 24.65 9.93
N LYS A 457 -9.84 25.57 10.26
CA LYS A 457 -8.69 25.89 9.39
C LYS A 457 -7.79 24.69 9.19
N LYS A 458 -7.35 24.00 10.26
CA LYS A 458 -6.51 22.81 10.19
C LYS A 458 -7.19 21.68 9.42
N TRP A 459 -8.49 21.48 9.65
CA TRP A 459 -9.28 20.53 8.90
C TRP A 459 -9.27 20.87 7.40
N GLY A 460 -9.54 22.12 7.04
CA GLY A 460 -9.53 22.58 5.64
C GLY A 460 -8.14 22.41 4.99
N GLU A 461 -7.06 22.72 5.70
CA GLU A 461 -5.68 22.52 5.23
C GLU A 461 -5.39 21.03 4.99
N SER A 462 -5.84 20.14 5.88
CA SER A 462 -5.70 18.69 5.69
C SER A 462 -6.39 18.20 4.42
N ILE A 463 -7.65 18.61 4.19
CA ILE A 463 -8.38 18.23 2.97
C ILE A 463 -7.73 18.84 1.72
N ARG A 464 -7.34 20.12 1.75
CA ARG A 464 -6.66 20.79 0.63
C ARG A 464 -5.36 20.10 0.23
N SER A 465 -4.61 19.59 1.21
CA SER A 465 -3.34 18.92 0.98
C SER A 465 -3.47 17.68 0.07
N GLU A 466 -4.68 17.08 0.02
CA GLU A 466 -4.97 15.87 -0.74
C GLU A 466 -6.06 16.10 -1.82
N ALA A 467 -6.38 17.36 -2.12
CA ALA A 467 -7.40 17.72 -3.12
C ALA A 467 -7.00 17.32 -4.56
N PRO A 468 -7.96 17.16 -5.48
CA PRO A 468 -7.72 16.67 -6.84
C PRO A 468 -6.62 17.43 -7.60
N TYR A 469 -6.57 18.75 -7.48
CA TYR A 469 -5.58 19.58 -8.15
C TYR A 469 -4.12 19.34 -7.71
N ALA A 470 -3.91 18.63 -6.58
CA ALA A 470 -2.57 18.27 -6.09
C ALA A 470 -1.95 17.07 -6.82
N TYR A 471 -2.74 16.37 -7.64
CA TYR A 471 -2.37 15.12 -8.28
C TYR A 471 -2.26 15.25 -9.81
N LYS A 472 -1.60 14.28 -10.44
CA LYS A 472 -1.55 14.14 -11.89
C LYS A 472 -2.90 13.67 -12.42
N ASP A 473 -3.12 13.87 -13.70
CA ASP A 473 -4.29 13.35 -14.42
C ASP A 473 -4.21 11.82 -14.49
N ILE A 474 -5.13 11.14 -13.79
CA ILE A 474 -5.18 9.69 -13.70
C ILE A 474 -5.38 9.03 -15.08
N HIS A 475 -6.13 9.67 -15.99
CA HIS A 475 -6.37 9.13 -17.34
C HIS A 475 -5.06 9.02 -18.13
N LYS A 476 -4.18 10.00 -17.99
CA LYS A 476 -2.84 9.96 -18.61
C LYS A 476 -1.97 8.87 -17.99
N VAL A 477 -2.01 8.71 -16.67
CA VAL A 477 -1.29 7.65 -15.97
C VAL A 477 -1.73 6.27 -16.48
N VAL A 478 -3.03 6.02 -16.55
CA VAL A 478 -3.58 4.75 -17.08
C VAL A 478 -3.19 4.54 -18.55
N LYS A 479 -3.22 5.58 -19.37
CA LYS A 479 -2.83 5.48 -20.79
C LYS A 479 -1.38 5.02 -20.97
N VAL A 480 -0.48 5.43 -20.10
CA VAL A 480 0.92 4.95 -20.12
C VAL A 480 1.00 3.45 -19.82
N HIS A 481 0.18 2.94 -18.89
CA HIS A 481 0.12 1.51 -18.57
C HIS A 481 -0.31 0.68 -19.79
N GLU A 482 -1.31 1.14 -20.52
CA GLU A 482 -1.72 0.51 -21.80
C GLU A 482 -0.59 0.54 -22.82
N THR A 483 -0.02 1.73 -23.07
CA THR A 483 1.00 1.96 -24.08
C THR A 483 2.23 1.08 -23.87
N HIS A 484 2.66 0.94 -22.63
CA HIS A 484 3.80 0.12 -22.25
C HIS A 484 3.42 -1.32 -21.86
N ARG A 485 2.16 -1.72 -22.06
CA ARG A 485 1.67 -3.06 -21.74
C ARG A 485 2.01 -3.50 -20.30
N MET A 486 1.94 -2.56 -19.35
CA MET A 486 2.13 -2.86 -17.92
C MET A 486 0.86 -3.46 -17.34
N ALA A 487 -0.28 -2.83 -17.63
CA ALA A 487 -1.61 -3.27 -17.21
C ALA A 487 -2.67 -2.73 -18.17
N GLY A 488 -3.75 -3.49 -18.38
CA GLY A 488 -4.86 -3.12 -19.24
C GLY A 488 -6.11 -2.72 -18.43
N PRO A 489 -6.83 -1.62 -18.77
CA PRO A 489 -7.99 -1.17 -18.02
C PRO A 489 -9.16 -2.17 -18.12
N VAL A 490 -9.79 -2.45 -16.97
CA VAL A 490 -10.97 -3.29 -16.84
C VAL A 490 -12.20 -2.44 -16.55
N ALA A 491 -12.11 -1.54 -15.56
CA ALA A 491 -13.20 -0.66 -15.20
C ALA A 491 -12.70 0.68 -14.66
N ARG A 492 -13.51 1.73 -14.81
CA ARG A 492 -13.37 3.02 -14.17
C ARG A 492 -14.45 3.18 -13.11
N MET A 493 -14.05 3.63 -11.95
CA MET A 493 -14.92 3.87 -10.80
C MET A 493 -14.91 5.35 -10.44
N GLU A 494 -16.07 5.82 -9.95
CA GLU A 494 -16.25 7.17 -9.43
C GLU A 494 -16.56 7.10 -7.93
N PRO A 495 -15.95 7.93 -7.10
CA PRO A 495 -16.20 7.91 -5.68
C PRO A 495 -17.60 8.43 -5.34
N VAL A 496 -18.29 7.73 -4.44
CA VAL A 496 -19.57 8.17 -3.85
C VAL A 496 -19.32 8.98 -2.58
N PHE A 497 -18.44 8.48 -1.71
CA PHE A 497 -17.89 9.21 -0.58
C PHE A 497 -16.54 8.62 -0.16
N THR A 498 -15.72 9.45 0.50
CA THR A 498 -14.42 9.04 1.05
C THR A 498 -14.39 9.20 2.56
N VAL A 499 -13.83 8.22 3.26
CA VAL A 499 -13.48 8.27 4.70
C VAL A 499 -12.00 8.56 4.83
N LYS A 500 -11.64 9.57 5.61
CA LYS A 500 -10.27 10.05 5.72
C LYS A 500 -9.95 10.51 7.15
N ALA A 501 -8.74 10.16 7.67
CA ALA A 501 -8.26 10.56 8.98
C ALA A 501 -7.39 11.83 8.93
#